data_49f8591e7f7567fa7e2f036a59c6b720
#
_entry.id   49f8591e7f7567fa7e2f036a59c6b720
#
_cell.length_a   1.000
_cell.length_b   1.000
_cell.length_c   1.000
_cell.angle_alpha   90.00
_cell.angle_beta   90.00
_cell.angle_gamma   90.00
#
_symmetry.space_group_name_H-M   'P 1'
#
loop_
_entity.id
_entity.type
_entity.pdbx_description
1 polymer ?
#
loop_
_entity_poly.entity_id
_entity_poly.type
_entity_poly.pdbx_seq_one_letter_code
_entity_poly.pdbx_strand_id
1 'polypeptide(L)'
;VTCAIVGGLLLLALPIGDVEFGGINETYLPPTNEVRTAQSTFDREFPEFRTEPIKLVVTNADNDQLVQVYQQAAQVEGLTGRFTPTSATKDGITVLSAGIVDRAHNQSVVDQLRAIEPPPGVKVYVGGTPALEIESIEALFDKLPLMSFYIVLATFVLMALVFG
;
A
#
# COMPACT_ATOMS: atom_id res chain seq x y z
N VAL A 1 35.12 -21.63 13.31
CA VAL A 1 34.23 -22.01 12.19
C VAL A 1 32.83 -21.45 12.43
N THR A 2 32.20 -21.70 13.58
CA THR A 2 30.82 -21.28 13.89
C THR A 2 30.64 -19.75 13.81
N CYS A 3 31.55 -18.96 14.41
CA CYS A 3 31.50 -17.50 14.35
C CYS A 3 31.63 -16.96 12.91
N ALA A 4 32.42 -17.60 12.07
CA ALA A 4 32.56 -17.20 10.66
C ALA A 4 31.27 -17.49 9.87
N ILE A 5 30.60 -18.63 10.14
CA ILE A 5 29.34 -18.99 9.50
C ILE A 5 28.23 -18.02 9.95
N VAL A 6 28.12 -17.77 11.26
CA VAL A 6 27.11 -16.83 11.78
C VAL A 6 27.36 -15.41 11.27
N GLY A 7 28.63 -14.96 11.23
CA GLY A 7 28.98 -13.66 10.67
C GLY A 7 28.64 -13.58 9.17
N GLY A 8 28.89 -14.63 8.40
CA GLY A 8 28.51 -14.71 6.98
C GLY A 8 26.99 -14.66 6.77
N LEU A 9 26.22 -15.36 7.59
CA LEU A 9 24.75 -15.35 7.51
C LEU A 9 24.17 -13.97 7.88
N LEU A 10 24.71 -13.32 8.90
CA LEU A 10 24.30 -11.96 9.26
C LEU A 10 24.61 -10.95 8.15
N LEU A 11 25.75 -11.11 7.48
CA LEU A 11 26.15 -10.26 6.36
C LEU A 11 25.24 -10.46 5.14
N LEU A 12 24.81 -11.71 4.87
CA LEU A 12 23.81 -12.02 3.84
C LEU A 12 22.40 -11.52 4.19
N ALA A 13 22.09 -11.33 5.47
CA ALA A 13 20.80 -10.79 5.92
C ALA A 13 20.72 -9.26 5.88
N LEU A 14 21.85 -8.54 5.74
CA LEU A 14 21.87 -7.07 5.69
C LEU A 14 20.91 -6.47 4.63
N PRO A 15 20.86 -6.96 3.37
CA PRO A 15 19.99 -6.37 2.35
C PRO A 15 18.51 -6.64 2.58
N ILE A 16 18.10 -7.42 3.58
CA ILE A 16 16.68 -7.67 3.87
C ILE A 16 15.96 -6.36 4.29
N GLY A 17 16.68 -5.43 4.91
CA GLY A 17 16.12 -4.13 5.31
C GLY A 17 15.76 -3.21 4.15
N ASP A 18 16.37 -3.41 2.97
CA ASP A 18 16.17 -2.58 1.78
C ASP A 18 15.22 -3.23 0.77
N VAL A 19 14.55 -4.33 1.15
CA VAL A 19 13.58 -5.01 0.27
C VAL A 19 12.30 -4.18 0.20
N GLU A 20 12.04 -3.61 -0.96
CA GLU A 20 10.77 -2.97 -1.27
C GLU A 20 9.74 -4.03 -1.67
N PHE A 21 8.66 -4.12 -0.88
CA PHE A 21 7.54 -4.98 -1.20
C PHE A 21 6.54 -4.22 -2.07
N GLY A 22 6.29 -4.72 -3.27
CA GLY A 22 5.34 -4.14 -4.20
C GLY A 22 4.63 -5.21 -5.02
N GLY A 23 3.46 -4.88 -5.56
CA GLY A 23 2.74 -5.72 -6.49
C GLY A 23 3.52 -5.92 -7.81
N ILE A 24 3.14 -6.94 -8.58
CA ILE A 24 3.72 -7.19 -9.91
C ILE A 24 3.38 -6.00 -10.80
N ASN A 25 4.42 -5.42 -11.41
CA ASN A 25 4.27 -4.29 -12.30
C ASN A 25 5.19 -4.41 -13.52
N GLU A 26 5.04 -3.51 -14.47
CA GLU A 26 5.81 -3.45 -15.72
C GLU A 26 7.32 -3.27 -15.51
N THR A 27 7.75 -2.78 -14.34
CA THR A 27 9.19 -2.57 -14.05
C THR A 27 9.98 -3.86 -13.91
N TYR A 28 9.30 -5.00 -13.67
CA TYR A 28 9.91 -6.33 -13.70
C TYR A 28 10.28 -6.80 -15.11
N LEU A 29 9.71 -6.17 -16.13
CA LEU A 29 10.05 -6.47 -17.53
C LEU A 29 11.34 -5.73 -17.93
N PRO A 30 12.16 -6.28 -18.85
CA PRO A 30 13.33 -5.60 -19.38
C PRO A 30 12.97 -4.21 -19.94
N PRO A 31 13.86 -3.21 -19.85
CA PRO A 31 13.59 -1.84 -20.34
C PRO A 31 13.20 -1.76 -21.82
N THR A 32 13.62 -2.73 -22.63
CA THR A 32 13.34 -2.82 -24.07
C THR A 32 12.03 -3.57 -24.38
N ASN A 33 11.33 -4.06 -23.36
CA ASN A 33 10.07 -4.77 -23.58
C ASN A 33 8.98 -3.82 -24.07
N GLU A 34 8.25 -4.23 -25.09
CA GLU A 34 7.21 -3.41 -25.73
C GLU A 34 6.09 -3.02 -24.76
N VAL A 35 5.68 -3.92 -23.86
CA VAL A 35 4.64 -3.65 -22.85
C VAL A 35 5.12 -2.57 -21.88
N ARG A 36 6.37 -2.68 -21.38
CA ARG A 36 6.96 -1.66 -20.51
C ARG A 36 7.08 -0.30 -21.18
N THR A 37 7.48 -0.29 -22.45
CA THR A 37 7.59 0.94 -23.25
C THR A 37 6.22 1.58 -23.51
N ALA A 38 5.22 0.75 -23.85
CA ALA A 38 3.85 1.22 -24.04
C ALA A 38 3.27 1.79 -22.75
N GLN A 39 3.45 1.10 -21.61
CA GLN A 39 2.99 1.57 -20.30
C GLN A 39 3.66 2.89 -19.91
N SER A 40 4.98 3.02 -20.08
CA SER A 40 5.69 4.27 -19.76
C SER A 40 5.26 5.44 -20.66
N THR A 41 4.86 5.16 -21.88
CA THR A 41 4.30 6.17 -22.78
C THR A 41 2.89 6.57 -22.35
N PHE A 42 2.06 5.59 -21.99
CA PHE A 42 0.72 5.84 -21.46
C PHE A 42 0.78 6.70 -20.18
N ASP A 43 1.64 6.35 -19.23
CA ASP A 43 1.81 7.06 -17.96
C ASP A 43 2.26 8.53 -18.17
N ARG A 44 3.03 8.79 -19.22
CA ARG A 44 3.46 10.14 -19.56
C ARG A 44 2.34 10.95 -20.19
N GLU A 45 1.58 10.34 -21.10
CA GLU A 45 0.50 11.03 -21.83
C GLU A 45 -0.79 11.16 -21.00
N PHE A 46 -1.00 10.22 -20.06
CA PHE A 46 -2.19 10.15 -19.21
C PHE A 46 -1.82 10.01 -17.72
N PRO A 47 -1.22 11.03 -17.11
CA PRO A 47 -0.71 10.94 -15.74
C PRO A 47 -1.78 10.64 -14.69
N GLU A 48 -3.05 10.98 -14.94
CA GLU A 48 -4.18 10.71 -14.04
C GLU A 48 -4.51 9.21 -13.94
N PHE A 49 -4.07 8.42 -14.91
CA PHE A 49 -4.30 6.97 -14.98
C PHE A 49 -3.02 6.15 -14.75
N ARG A 50 -1.94 6.80 -14.32
CA ARG A 50 -0.63 6.18 -14.11
C ARG A 50 -0.65 5.06 -13.09
N THR A 51 -1.46 5.19 -12.07
CA THR A 51 -1.61 4.19 -11.00
C THR A 51 -3.08 3.80 -10.86
N GLU A 52 -3.31 2.65 -10.24
CA GLU A 52 -4.64 2.32 -9.78
C GLU A 52 -5.15 3.40 -8.82
N PRO A 53 -6.38 3.90 -9.03
CA PRO A 53 -6.87 5.03 -8.25
C PRO A 53 -7.09 4.66 -6.77
N ILE A 54 -6.66 5.57 -5.90
CA ILE A 54 -7.06 5.56 -4.50
C ILE A 54 -8.52 5.99 -4.40
N LYS A 55 -9.29 5.34 -3.54
CA LYS A 55 -10.71 5.62 -3.34
C LYS A 55 -10.95 6.10 -1.91
N LEU A 56 -11.74 7.15 -1.78
CA LEU A 56 -12.21 7.65 -0.51
C LEU A 56 -13.73 7.45 -0.45
N VAL A 57 -14.19 6.63 0.47
CA VAL A 57 -15.61 6.35 0.68
C VAL A 57 -16.10 7.14 1.88
N VAL A 58 -16.97 8.10 1.63
CA VAL A 58 -17.56 8.96 2.66
C VAL A 58 -19.00 8.53 2.88
N THR A 59 -19.37 8.27 4.13
CA THR A 59 -20.72 7.84 4.50
C THR A 59 -21.35 8.78 5.50
N ASN A 60 -22.68 8.95 5.40
CA ASN A 60 -23.51 9.77 6.28
C ASN A 60 -23.11 11.27 6.30
N ALA A 61 -22.51 11.76 5.22
CA ALA A 61 -22.17 13.17 5.09
C ALA A 61 -23.29 13.96 4.40
N ASP A 62 -23.62 15.12 4.91
CA ASP A 62 -24.33 16.14 4.17
C ASP A 62 -23.39 16.87 3.19
N ASN A 63 -23.93 17.78 2.38
CA ASN A 63 -23.13 18.46 1.36
C ASN A 63 -21.99 19.30 1.97
N ASP A 64 -22.23 19.98 3.09
CA ASP A 64 -21.23 20.85 3.73
C ASP A 64 -20.11 20.00 4.37
N GLN A 65 -20.49 18.90 5.00
CA GLN A 65 -19.57 17.92 5.58
C GLN A 65 -18.73 17.22 4.49
N LEU A 66 -19.35 16.89 3.36
CA LEU A 66 -18.64 16.32 2.22
C LEU A 66 -17.59 17.29 1.66
N VAL A 67 -17.93 18.59 1.57
CA VAL A 67 -16.99 19.62 1.16
C VAL A 67 -15.81 19.74 2.12
N GLN A 68 -16.04 19.64 3.44
CA GLN A 68 -14.96 19.66 4.43
C GLN A 68 -14.00 18.47 4.25
N VAL A 69 -14.54 17.25 4.08
CA VAL A 69 -13.71 16.04 3.79
C VAL A 69 -12.94 16.24 2.50
N TYR A 70 -13.60 16.73 1.46
CA TYR A 70 -12.97 17.02 0.18
C TYR A 70 -11.81 18.02 0.27
N GLN A 71 -11.98 19.09 1.05
CA GLN A 71 -10.94 20.09 1.26
C GLN A 71 -9.72 19.52 1.99
N GLN A 72 -9.94 18.68 2.99
CA GLN A 72 -8.84 17.98 3.69
C GLN A 72 -8.13 17.00 2.73
N ALA A 73 -8.90 16.21 1.98
CA ALA A 73 -8.35 15.27 1.00
C ALA A 73 -7.57 15.98 -0.13
N ALA A 74 -7.95 17.19 -0.50
CA ALA A 74 -7.25 17.98 -1.51
C ALA A 74 -5.88 18.50 -1.05
N GLN A 75 -5.57 18.46 0.25
CA GLN A 75 -4.27 18.86 0.81
C GLN A 75 -3.27 17.69 0.86
N VAL A 76 -3.70 16.48 0.56
CA VAL A 76 -2.84 15.30 0.55
C VAL A 76 -1.82 15.40 -0.59
N GLU A 77 -0.54 15.29 -0.23
CA GLU A 77 0.55 15.30 -1.19
C GLU A 77 0.74 13.95 -1.86
N GLY A 78 1.18 13.95 -3.12
CA GLY A 78 1.42 12.72 -3.89
C GLY A 78 0.25 12.29 -4.78
N LEU A 79 -0.81 13.10 -4.88
CA LEU A 79 -1.91 12.89 -5.81
C LEU A 79 -1.62 13.53 -7.19
N THR A 80 -2.07 12.89 -8.27
CA THR A 80 -1.94 13.44 -9.63
C THR A 80 -2.94 14.56 -9.92
N GLY A 81 -4.00 14.66 -9.11
CA GLY A 81 -5.06 15.63 -9.29
C GLY A 81 -6.00 15.66 -8.08
N ARG A 82 -7.12 16.35 -8.23
CA ARG A 82 -8.14 16.41 -7.20
C ARG A 82 -9.00 15.16 -7.20
N PHE A 83 -9.54 14.83 -6.04
CA PHE A 83 -10.56 13.79 -5.95
C PHE A 83 -11.78 14.13 -6.81
N THR A 84 -12.27 13.15 -7.56
CA THR A 84 -13.48 13.28 -8.37
C THR A 84 -14.50 12.24 -7.94
N PRO A 85 -15.81 12.56 -7.92
CA PRO A 85 -16.84 11.58 -7.65
C PRO A 85 -16.84 10.50 -8.74
N THR A 86 -16.77 9.23 -8.33
CA THR A 86 -16.81 8.10 -9.27
C THR A 86 -18.24 7.83 -9.76
N SER A 87 -19.23 8.15 -8.91
CA SER A 87 -20.66 7.99 -9.20
C SER A 87 -21.47 8.98 -8.38
N ALA A 88 -22.76 9.12 -8.73
CA ALA A 88 -23.69 9.89 -7.90
C ALA A 88 -23.80 9.27 -6.50
N THR A 89 -23.96 10.13 -5.49
CA THR A 89 -24.20 9.70 -4.11
C THR A 89 -25.45 8.81 -4.04
N LYS A 90 -25.31 7.65 -3.44
CA LYS A 90 -26.38 6.70 -3.25
C LYS A 90 -26.44 6.25 -1.80
N ASP A 91 -27.62 6.25 -1.22
CA ASP A 91 -27.87 5.80 0.17
C ASP A 91 -26.96 6.49 1.21
N GLY A 92 -26.63 7.77 1.00
CA GLY A 92 -25.72 8.53 1.86
C GLY A 92 -24.24 8.15 1.73
N ILE A 93 -23.88 7.41 0.67
CA ILE A 93 -22.51 6.98 0.37
C ILE A 93 -22.00 7.73 -0.87
N THR A 94 -20.89 8.42 -0.70
CA THR A 94 -20.18 9.08 -1.80
C THR A 94 -18.81 8.44 -1.97
N VAL A 95 -18.48 8.08 -3.21
CA VAL A 95 -17.15 7.52 -3.56
C VAL A 95 -16.40 8.54 -4.37
N LEU A 96 -15.27 8.97 -3.83
CA LEU A 96 -14.32 9.86 -4.47
C LEU A 96 -13.10 9.06 -4.93
N SER A 97 -12.49 9.45 -6.03
CA SER A 97 -11.34 8.77 -6.62
C SER A 97 -10.29 9.78 -7.07
N ALA A 98 -9.02 9.46 -6.84
CA ALA A 98 -7.89 10.23 -7.33
C ALA A 98 -6.75 9.29 -7.73
N GLY A 99 -5.92 9.70 -8.69
CA GLY A 99 -4.68 9.01 -9.03
C GLY A 99 -3.55 9.37 -8.06
N ILE A 100 -2.55 8.50 -7.93
CA ILE A 100 -1.32 8.76 -7.18
C ILE A 100 -0.19 8.98 -8.17
N VAL A 101 0.74 9.90 -7.89
CA VAL A 101 1.83 10.29 -8.80
C VAL A 101 2.69 9.08 -9.20
N ASP A 102 3.05 8.25 -8.23
CA ASP A 102 3.73 6.98 -8.44
C ASP A 102 3.51 6.04 -7.24
N ARG A 103 3.93 4.77 -7.41
CA ARG A 103 3.73 3.73 -6.39
C ARG A 103 4.54 3.95 -5.11
N ALA A 104 5.65 4.66 -5.18
CA ALA A 104 6.46 4.98 -4.00
C ALA A 104 5.72 5.89 -3.03
N HIS A 105 4.74 6.65 -3.51
CA HIS A 105 3.90 7.52 -2.71
C HIS A 105 2.66 6.83 -2.11
N ASN A 106 2.36 5.58 -2.49
CA ASN A 106 1.16 4.87 -2.04
C ASN A 106 1.02 4.87 -0.51
N GLN A 107 2.07 4.49 0.22
CA GLN A 107 2.06 4.44 1.68
C GLN A 107 1.78 5.82 2.28
N SER A 108 2.53 6.82 1.86
CA SER A 108 2.38 8.20 2.36
C SER A 108 0.99 8.77 2.08
N VAL A 109 0.45 8.54 0.88
CA VAL A 109 -0.90 9.00 0.50
C VAL A 109 -1.97 8.32 1.35
N VAL A 110 -1.88 6.99 1.53
CA VAL A 110 -2.83 6.23 2.36
C VAL A 110 -2.79 6.70 3.80
N ASP A 111 -1.61 6.91 4.38
CA ASP A 111 -1.44 7.38 5.75
C ASP A 111 -2.02 8.79 5.95
N GLN A 112 -1.75 9.71 5.03
CA GLN A 112 -2.31 11.06 5.05
C GLN A 112 -3.85 11.04 4.94
N LEU A 113 -4.42 10.19 4.08
CA LEU A 113 -5.87 10.05 3.92
C LEU A 113 -6.53 9.43 5.15
N ARG A 114 -5.86 8.48 5.83
CA ARG A 114 -6.33 7.89 7.09
C ARG A 114 -6.27 8.88 8.26
N ALA A 115 -5.39 9.87 8.19
CA ALA A 115 -5.27 10.93 9.18
C ALA A 115 -6.32 12.03 9.04
N ILE A 116 -7.17 11.99 8.03
CA ILE A 116 -8.28 12.94 7.87
C ILE A 116 -9.24 12.78 9.05
N GLU A 117 -9.54 13.91 9.71
CA GLU A 117 -10.52 13.98 10.78
C GLU A 117 -11.92 14.33 10.20
N PRO A 118 -12.81 13.33 10.08
CA PRO A 118 -14.13 13.58 9.54
C PRO A 118 -15.00 14.38 10.51
N PRO A 119 -15.95 15.18 10.00
CA PRO A 119 -16.95 15.86 10.83
C PRO A 119 -17.78 14.86 11.67
N PRO A 120 -18.39 15.33 12.78
CA PRO A 120 -19.21 14.46 13.63
C PRO A 120 -20.31 13.72 12.86
N GLY A 121 -20.38 12.41 13.04
CA GLY A 121 -21.37 11.54 12.38
C GLY A 121 -20.96 11.01 11.00
N VAL A 122 -19.93 11.59 10.37
CA VAL A 122 -19.38 11.16 9.09
C VAL A 122 -18.33 10.06 9.32
N LYS A 123 -18.31 9.05 8.44
CA LYS A 123 -17.23 8.07 8.41
C LYS A 123 -16.53 8.13 7.05
N VAL A 124 -15.21 8.09 7.10
CA VAL A 124 -14.35 8.10 5.93
C VAL A 124 -13.54 6.80 5.91
N TYR A 125 -13.56 6.12 4.78
CA TYR A 125 -12.81 4.89 4.55
C TYR A 125 -11.89 5.10 3.36
N VAL A 126 -10.64 4.69 3.50
CA VAL A 126 -9.65 4.70 2.43
C VAL A 126 -9.61 3.31 1.82
N GLY A 127 -9.74 3.22 0.50
CA GLY A 127 -9.77 1.97 -0.23
C GLY A 127 -9.12 2.10 -1.62
N GLY A 128 -9.31 1.10 -2.44
CA GLY A 128 -8.66 1.00 -3.75
C GLY A 128 -7.44 0.08 -3.70
N THR A 129 -6.89 -0.24 -4.87
CA THR A 129 -5.76 -1.16 -4.99
C THR A 129 -4.54 -0.73 -4.16
N PRO A 130 -4.14 0.56 -4.11
CA PRO A 130 -3.02 0.99 -3.28
C PRO A 130 -3.20 0.69 -1.79
N ALA A 131 -4.39 0.96 -1.24
CA ALA A 131 -4.68 0.67 0.16
C ALA A 131 -4.71 -0.84 0.44
N LEU A 132 -5.29 -1.63 -0.48
CA LEU A 132 -5.35 -3.09 -0.36
C LEU A 132 -3.95 -3.72 -0.38
N GLU A 133 -3.06 -3.26 -1.26
CA GLU A 133 -1.67 -3.73 -1.32
C GLU A 133 -0.95 -3.49 0.01
N ILE A 134 -1.06 -2.29 0.57
CA ILE A 134 -0.45 -1.92 1.86
C ILE A 134 -1.00 -2.80 2.98
N GLU A 135 -2.32 -2.92 3.12
CA GLU A 135 -2.93 -3.75 4.17
C GLU A 135 -2.56 -5.22 4.05
N SER A 136 -2.43 -5.72 2.81
CA SER A 136 -2.00 -7.11 2.57
C SER A 136 -0.56 -7.35 3.04
N ILE A 137 0.34 -6.40 2.78
CA ILE A 137 1.73 -6.45 3.21
C ILE A 137 1.80 -6.34 4.74
N GLU A 138 1.12 -5.38 5.35
CA GLU A 138 1.05 -5.21 6.81
C GLU A 138 0.54 -6.48 7.50
N ALA A 139 -0.55 -7.07 6.99
CA ALA A 139 -1.12 -8.30 7.52
C ALA A 139 -0.16 -9.51 7.44
N LEU A 140 0.67 -9.57 6.39
CA LEU A 140 1.72 -10.58 6.28
C LEU A 140 2.81 -10.36 7.33
N PHE A 141 3.29 -9.13 7.48
CA PHE A 141 4.33 -8.80 8.45
C PHE A 141 3.88 -9.02 9.90
N ASP A 142 2.64 -8.73 10.22
CA ASP A 142 2.06 -9.00 11.55
C ASP A 142 2.10 -10.48 11.93
N LYS A 143 2.01 -11.38 10.96
CA LYS A 143 2.05 -12.85 11.19
C LYS A 143 3.45 -13.43 11.15
N LEU A 144 4.41 -12.77 10.51
CA LEU A 144 5.77 -13.26 10.37
C LEU A 144 6.46 -13.60 11.70
N PRO A 145 6.41 -12.76 12.76
CA PRO A 145 7.06 -13.09 14.03
C PRO A 145 6.51 -14.37 14.64
N LEU A 146 5.19 -14.57 14.59
CA LEU A 146 4.52 -15.75 15.09
C LEU A 146 4.92 -17.00 14.31
N MET A 147 4.90 -16.92 12.98
CA MET A 147 5.32 -18.01 12.10
C MET A 147 6.79 -18.39 12.33
N SER A 148 7.67 -17.39 12.43
CA SER A 148 9.09 -17.59 12.72
C SER A 148 9.29 -18.28 14.06
N PHE A 149 8.56 -17.89 15.10
CA PHE A 149 8.61 -18.53 16.40
C PHE A 149 8.21 -20.00 16.34
N TYR A 150 7.13 -20.34 15.62
CA TYR A 150 6.69 -21.73 15.46
C TYR A 150 7.73 -22.58 14.71
N ILE A 151 8.34 -22.02 13.65
CA ILE A 151 9.37 -22.74 12.88
C ILE A 151 10.60 -23.03 13.77
N VAL A 152 11.07 -22.03 14.49
CA VAL A 152 12.21 -22.18 15.41
C VAL A 152 11.89 -23.18 16.52
N LEU A 153 10.72 -23.08 17.14
CA LEU A 153 10.29 -24.00 18.19
C LEU A 153 10.19 -25.46 17.66
N ALA A 154 9.54 -25.64 16.53
CA ALA A 154 9.42 -26.97 15.91
C ALA A 154 10.78 -27.57 15.58
N THR A 155 11.68 -26.76 15.00
CA THR A 155 13.03 -27.18 14.70
C THR A 155 13.79 -27.55 15.97
N PHE A 156 13.69 -26.77 17.00
CA PHE A 156 14.32 -27.05 18.28
C PHE A 156 13.82 -28.38 18.91
N VAL A 157 12.49 -28.58 18.90
CA VAL A 157 11.87 -29.82 19.43
C VAL A 157 12.34 -31.04 18.63
N LEU A 158 12.34 -30.93 17.28
CA LEU A 158 12.83 -32.03 16.41
C LEU A 158 14.30 -32.33 16.68
N MET A 159 15.15 -31.31 16.80
CA MET A 159 16.56 -31.48 17.12
C MET A 159 16.76 -32.14 18.49
N ALA A 160 16.00 -31.72 19.50
CA ALA A 160 16.05 -32.32 20.83
C ALA A 160 15.60 -33.79 20.83
N LEU A 161 14.60 -34.16 20.02
CA LEU A 161 14.15 -35.56 19.89
C LEU A 161 15.14 -36.45 19.13
N VAL A 162 15.88 -35.90 18.17
CA VAL A 162 16.84 -36.69 17.37
C VAL A 162 18.19 -36.81 18.05
N PHE A 163 18.65 -35.81 18.76
CA PHE A 163 20.01 -35.72 19.33
C PHE A 163 20.05 -35.72 20.87
N GLY A 164 18.93 -35.60 21.55
CA GLY A 164 18.79 -35.65 23.01
C GLY A 164 18.36 -37.02 23.42
#